data_cd21051e33a3fd05f42191f92f1c1791
#
_entry.id   cd21051e33a3fd05f42191f92f1c1791
#
_cell.length_a   1.000
_cell.length_b   1.000
_cell.length_c   1.000
_cell.angle_alpha   90.00
_cell.angle_beta   90.00
_cell.angle_gamma   90.00
#
_symmetry.space_group_name_H-M   'P 1'
#
loop_
_entity.id
_entity.type
_entity.pdbx_description
1 polymer ?
#
loop_
_entity_poly.entity_id
_entity_poly.type
_entity_poly.pdbx_seq_one_letter_code
_entity_poly.pdbx_strand_id
1 'polypeptide(L)'
;MSVAPKETAKSSLAAMMSIEEIRRCFPALARTHLGHPVAYFDGPGGTQVPQAVVEAMNDYLYHHNANTHWAYPTSAETDVIIDSARSVLADFLKAGPTEIVFGANMTTLTFHLARSLGRGCRRDDEILVTELDHHANIEPWRRLENERGAKLRIVKMIPETGKLDWDDFSRLLTKRTKLVAVGAASNALGTINDVRRAAEMAHSLDAQIFVDAVHYAPHELIDVHDWNCDFLACSAYKFYGPHIGILYGRHDLLASLDFPKLIPAPDSAPERAETGTQNHEGIAGAAAAVDFLASLGAGSTRRERLHAAFQQLHERGDALIKQLWNGLREIQRVRLYGPPPDAQRTPTIAFTVEGVSSTEVAKKLAAQGVFVSHGDFYALTVIERLGQAPHGLVRAGCACYTTAEEVDRLLAGVRSL
;
A
#
# COMPACT_ATOMS: atom_id res chain seq x y z
N MET A 1 -37.37 52.68 -3.15
CA MET A 1 -36.86 51.45 -2.48
C MET A 1 -35.86 50.80 -3.43
N SER A 2 -34.57 51.00 -3.16
CA SER A 2 -33.47 50.50 -3.96
C SER A 2 -33.12 49.09 -3.43
N VAL A 3 -33.19 48.09 -4.29
CA VAL A 3 -32.77 46.69 -3.99
C VAL A 3 -31.28 46.61 -4.26
N ALA A 4 -30.46 46.39 -3.23
CA ALA A 4 -29.04 46.11 -3.37
C ALA A 4 -28.81 44.74 -3.97
N PRO A 5 -27.78 44.57 -4.82
CA PRO A 5 -27.45 43.26 -5.40
C PRO A 5 -26.86 42.33 -4.34
N LYS A 6 -27.35 41.08 -4.26
CA LYS A 6 -26.77 40.02 -3.47
C LYS A 6 -25.38 39.68 -4.02
N GLU A 7 -24.35 39.93 -3.26
CA GLU A 7 -23.03 39.36 -3.49
C GLU A 7 -23.12 37.84 -3.44
N THR A 8 -22.89 37.22 -4.58
CA THR A 8 -22.65 35.79 -4.67
C THR A 8 -21.28 35.50 -4.05
N ALA A 9 -21.29 34.89 -2.88
CA ALA A 9 -20.08 34.34 -2.25
C ALA A 9 -19.44 33.35 -3.22
N LYS A 10 -18.35 33.77 -3.86
CA LYS A 10 -17.43 32.88 -4.55
C LYS A 10 -16.83 31.97 -3.47
N SER A 11 -17.25 30.70 -3.45
CA SER A 11 -16.54 29.63 -2.76
C SER A 11 -15.10 29.66 -3.24
N SER A 12 -14.17 30.11 -2.41
CA SER A 12 -12.75 29.96 -2.66
C SER A 12 -12.46 28.46 -2.55
N LEU A 13 -12.33 27.78 -3.70
CA LEU A 13 -11.67 26.48 -3.76
C LEU A 13 -10.31 26.70 -3.06
N ALA A 14 -10.10 26.06 -1.92
CA ALA A 14 -8.81 26.10 -1.25
C ALA A 14 -7.74 25.64 -2.25
N ALA A 15 -6.74 26.48 -2.46
CA ALA A 15 -5.63 26.14 -3.35
C ALA A 15 -4.93 24.90 -2.81
N MET A 16 -4.60 23.98 -3.72
CA MET A 16 -3.92 22.74 -3.40
C MET A 16 -2.52 23.02 -2.82
N MET A 17 -2.04 22.19 -1.86
CA MET A 17 -0.75 22.40 -1.21
C MET A 17 0.42 22.29 -2.22
N SER A 18 1.32 23.26 -2.18
CA SER A 18 2.58 23.22 -2.94
C SER A 18 3.51 22.11 -2.41
N ILE A 19 4.52 21.74 -3.21
CA ILE A 19 5.51 20.73 -2.76
C ILE A 19 6.25 21.18 -1.50
N GLU A 20 6.56 22.48 -1.39
CA GLU A 20 7.24 23.06 -0.24
C GLU A 20 6.37 23.00 1.02
N GLU A 21 5.05 23.21 0.89
CA GLU A 21 4.09 23.06 1.99
C GLU A 21 3.98 21.62 2.44
N ILE A 22 3.87 20.67 1.49
CA ILE A 22 3.86 19.24 1.81
C ILE A 22 5.15 18.85 2.54
N ARG A 23 6.32 19.24 2.04
CA ARG A 23 7.62 18.88 2.64
C ARG A 23 7.77 19.41 4.06
N ARG A 24 7.23 20.58 4.36
CA ARG A 24 7.24 21.15 5.74
C ARG A 24 6.49 20.30 6.76
N CYS A 25 5.55 19.47 6.32
CA CYS A 25 4.86 18.52 7.19
C CYS A 25 5.74 17.33 7.64
N PHE A 26 6.92 17.13 7.03
CA PHE A 26 7.79 15.97 7.27
C PHE A 26 9.12 16.36 7.92
N PRO A 27 9.25 16.32 9.25
CA PRO A 27 10.50 16.69 9.95
C PRO A 27 11.73 15.89 9.51
N ALA A 28 11.55 14.63 9.10
CA ALA A 28 12.63 13.77 8.63
C ALA A 28 13.37 14.30 7.39
N LEU A 29 12.72 15.16 6.58
CA LEU A 29 13.33 15.75 5.38
C LEU A 29 14.41 16.81 5.69
N ALA A 30 14.51 17.25 6.94
CA ALA A 30 15.61 18.13 7.40
C ALA A 30 16.92 17.36 7.67
N ARG A 31 16.89 16.01 7.55
CA ARG A 31 18.08 15.18 7.81
C ARG A 31 19.21 15.46 6.81
N THR A 32 20.44 15.47 7.32
CA THR A 32 21.67 15.44 6.53
C THR A 32 22.43 14.15 6.77
N HIS A 33 23.17 13.67 5.77
CA HIS A 33 24.07 12.52 5.87
C HIS A 33 25.38 12.84 5.15
N LEU A 34 26.52 12.72 5.82
CA LEU A 34 27.87 13.06 5.32
C LEU A 34 27.94 14.46 4.67
N GLY A 35 27.23 15.43 5.23
CA GLY A 35 27.19 16.81 4.72
C GLY A 35 26.17 17.05 3.58
N HIS A 36 25.48 16.03 3.10
CA HIS A 36 24.46 16.12 2.05
C HIS A 36 23.06 16.11 2.63
N PRO A 37 22.10 16.96 2.17
CA PRO A 37 20.68 16.79 2.45
C PRO A 37 20.21 15.42 1.98
N VAL A 38 19.37 14.72 2.75
CA VAL A 38 18.90 13.39 2.36
C VAL A 38 17.71 13.49 1.40
N ALA A 39 17.81 12.74 0.29
CA ALA A 39 16.70 12.46 -0.63
C ALA A 39 16.25 11.02 -0.44
N TYR A 40 14.97 10.84 -0.05
CA TYR A 40 14.37 9.54 0.25
C TYR A 40 13.67 8.97 -0.97
N PHE A 41 14.26 7.92 -1.56
CA PHE A 41 13.67 7.11 -2.63
C PHE A 41 13.34 5.69 -2.18
N ASP A 42 13.32 5.46 -0.88
CA ASP A 42 12.99 4.17 -0.26
C ASP A 42 11.50 4.01 0.06
N GLY A 43 10.65 4.94 -0.38
CA GLY A 43 9.20 4.95 -0.15
C GLY A 43 8.49 3.60 -0.37
N PRO A 44 8.82 2.79 -1.39
CA PRO A 44 8.26 1.44 -1.52
C PRO A 44 8.60 0.49 -0.37
N GLY A 45 9.65 0.77 0.40
CA GLY A 45 10.02 0.09 1.65
C GLY A 45 9.25 0.61 2.86
N GLY A 46 8.91 1.90 2.86
CA GLY A 46 8.19 2.62 3.92
C GLY A 46 8.39 4.13 3.74
N THR A 47 7.34 4.91 3.94
CA THR A 47 7.40 6.36 3.78
C THR A 47 7.86 7.07 5.06
N GLN A 48 8.32 8.31 4.95
CA GLN A 48 8.47 9.20 6.10
C GLN A 48 7.09 9.57 6.65
N VAL A 49 7.01 9.97 7.92
CA VAL A 49 5.77 10.22 8.65
C VAL A 49 5.58 11.73 8.84
N PRO A 50 4.41 12.31 8.51
CA PRO A 50 4.14 13.71 8.78
C PRO A 50 3.93 13.97 10.27
N GLN A 51 4.25 15.18 10.71
CA GLN A 51 4.17 15.60 12.11
C GLN A 51 2.78 15.34 12.71
N ALA A 52 1.71 15.62 11.99
CA ALA A 52 0.34 15.43 12.45
C ALA A 52 0.02 13.99 12.87
N VAL A 53 0.65 13.00 12.24
CA VAL A 53 0.49 11.57 12.61
C VAL A 53 1.12 11.29 13.98
N VAL A 54 2.32 11.82 14.23
CA VAL A 54 3.00 11.68 15.53
C VAL A 54 2.25 12.42 16.61
N GLU A 55 1.71 13.61 16.32
CA GLU A 55 0.90 14.40 17.24
C GLU A 55 -0.38 13.65 17.65
N ALA A 56 -1.08 13.01 16.70
CA ALA A 56 -2.27 12.21 17.01
C ALA A 56 -1.95 10.99 17.91
N MET A 57 -0.82 10.33 17.67
CA MET A 57 -0.35 9.23 18.52
C MET A 57 0.03 9.70 19.92
N ASN A 58 0.72 10.84 20.03
CA ASN A 58 1.09 11.44 21.31
C ASN A 58 -0.14 11.90 22.09
N ASP A 59 -1.11 12.53 21.44
CA ASP A 59 -2.36 12.97 22.05
C ASP A 59 -3.10 11.78 22.67
N TYR A 60 -3.26 10.68 21.91
CA TYR A 60 -3.85 9.46 22.45
C TYR A 60 -3.11 8.95 23.69
N LEU A 61 -1.79 8.79 23.61
CA LEU A 61 -0.99 8.23 24.71
C LEU A 61 -0.98 9.11 25.96
N TYR A 62 -1.00 10.43 25.81
CA TYR A 62 -0.96 11.38 26.93
C TYR A 62 -2.33 11.60 27.57
N HIS A 63 -3.42 11.54 26.81
CA HIS A 63 -4.71 12.05 27.28
C HIS A 63 -5.83 11.01 27.29
N HIS A 64 -5.76 9.96 26.44
CA HIS A 64 -6.87 9.04 26.19
C HIS A 64 -6.54 7.56 26.45
N ASN A 65 -5.28 7.24 26.81
CA ASN A 65 -4.79 5.87 26.92
C ASN A 65 -5.58 5.03 27.93
N ALA A 66 -6.45 4.16 27.44
CA ALA A 66 -7.26 3.23 28.21
C ALA A 66 -7.63 1.97 27.40
N ASN A 67 -8.07 0.91 28.08
CA ASN A 67 -8.78 -0.18 27.43
C ASN A 67 -10.21 0.24 27.07
N THR A 68 -10.80 -0.45 26.10
CA THR A 68 -12.14 -0.24 25.53
C THR A 68 -13.26 -0.75 26.43
N HIS A 69 -14.49 -0.22 26.23
CA HIS A 69 -15.76 -0.74 26.75
C HIS A 69 -15.93 -0.70 28.27
N TRP A 70 -15.23 0.23 28.96
CA TRP A 70 -15.41 0.45 30.39
C TRP A 70 -16.21 1.72 30.66
N ALA A 71 -16.87 1.77 31.83
CA ALA A 71 -17.77 2.85 32.21
C ALA A 71 -17.03 4.08 32.83
N TYR A 72 -15.93 4.54 32.23
CA TYR A 72 -15.20 5.73 32.63
C TYR A 72 -14.70 6.53 31.41
N PRO A 73 -14.46 7.85 31.55
CA PRO A 73 -14.28 8.75 30.40
C PRO A 73 -13.23 8.33 29.40
N THR A 74 -12.00 8.05 29.83
CA THR A 74 -10.90 7.70 28.91
C THR A 74 -11.14 6.42 28.12
N SER A 75 -11.89 5.46 28.67
CA SER A 75 -12.31 4.28 27.94
C SER A 75 -13.34 4.60 26.84
N ALA A 76 -14.34 5.43 27.18
CA ALA A 76 -15.32 5.90 26.21
C ALA A 76 -14.67 6.76 25.11
N GLU A 77 -13.67 7.56 25.45
CA GLU A 77 -12.86 8.32 24.47
C GLU A 77 -12.06 7.39 23.54
N THR A 78 -11.47 6.32 24.09
CA THR A 78 -10.78 5.28 23.28
C THR A 78 -11.74 4.61 22.30
N ASP A 79 -12.96 4.25 22.74
CA ASP A 79 -13.98 3.67 21.84
C ASP A 79 -14.31 4.62 20.68
N VAL A 80 -14.53 5.92 20.99
CA VAL A 80 -14.81 6.95 19.97
C VAL A 80 -13.64 7.13 19.00
N ILE A 81 -12.40 7.09 19.48
CA ILE A 81 -11.20 7.24 18.64
C ILE A 81 -11.09 6.05 17.67
N ILE A 82 -11.29 4.82 18.14
CA ILE A 82 -11.25 3.61 17.30
C ILE A 82 -12.37 3.63 16.26
N ASP A 83 -13.60 3.94 16.64
CA ASP A 83 -14.75 4.01 15.73
C ASP A 83 -14.58 5.12 14.67
N SER A 84 -14.05 6.26 15.08
CA SER A 84 -13.70 7.35 14.16
C SER A 84 -12.61 6.90 13.16
N ALA A 85 -11.58 6.21 13.65
CA ALA A 85 -10.52 5.69 12.80
C ALA A 85 -11.04 4.66 11.78
N ARG A 86 -11.97 3.76 12.18
CA ARG A 86 -12.63 2.85 11.23
C ARG A 86 -13.36 3.61 10.14
N SER A 87 -14.09 4.67 10.50
CA SER A 87 -14.80 5.52 9.53
C SER A 87 -13.83 6.23 8.57
N VAL A 88 -12.68 6.69 9.08
CA VAL A 88 -11.63 7.33 8.27
C VAL A 88 -11.03 6.34 7.26
N LEU A 89 -10.68 5.13 7.72
CA LEU A 89 -10.13 4.08 6.84
C LEU A 89 -11.20 3.55 5.86
N ALA A 90 -12.46 3.52 6.27
CA ALA A 90 -13.57 3.19 5.36
C ALA A 90 -13.68 4.22 4.22
N ASP A 91 -13.60 5.52 4.51
CA ASP A 91 -13.55 6.56 3.48
C ASP A 91 -12.33 6.38 2.55
N PHE A 92 -11.17 5.99 3.08
CA PHE A 92 -9.95 5.75 2.30
C PHE A 92 -10.10 4.60 1.30
N LEU A 93 -10.74 3.50 1.72
CA LEU A 93 -10.95 2.31 0.90
C LEU A 93 -12.28 2.32 0.12
N LYS A 94 -13.18 3.29 0.41
CA LYS A 94 -14.58 3.34 -0.02
C LYS A 94 -15.34 2.10 0.46
N ALA A 95 -15.25 1.81 1.74
CA ALA A 95 -15.89 0.70 2.44
C ALA A 95 -16.86 1.18 3.52
N GLY A 96 -17.56 0.26 4.17
CA GLY A 96 -18.28 0.51 5.42
C GLY A 96 -17.36 0.38 6.64
N PRO A 97 -17.60 1.13 7.75
CA PRO A 97 -16.77 0.99 8.97
C PRO A 97 -16.74 -0.43 9.53
N THR A 98 -17.83 -1.20 9.42
CA THR A 98 -17.92 -2.58 9.89
C THR A 98 -17.17 -3.60 9.00
N GLU A 99 -16.54 -3.13 7.92
CA GLU A 99 -15.72 -3.91 6.99
C GLU A 99 -14.22 -3.68 7.21
N ILE A 100 -13.84 -2.83 8.18
CA ILE A 100 -12.45 -2.47 8.48
C ILE A 100 -11.98 -3.22 9.73
N VAL A 101 -10.93 -4.01 9.58
CA VAL A 101 -10.28 -4.79 10.63
C VAL A 101 -8.86 -4.26 10.84
N PHE A 102 -8.46 -4.03 12.09
CA PHE A 102 -7.10 -3.62 12.43
C PHE A 102 -6.24 -4.81 12.84
N GLY A 103 -4.94 -4.67 12.65
CA GLY A 103 -3.94 -5.65 13.09
C GLY A 103 -2.52 -5.10 13.01
N ALA A 104 -1.53 -5.91 13.38
CA ALA A 104 -0.16 -5.44 13.47
C ALA A 104 0.43 -4.96 12.11
N ASN A 105 0.09 -5.64 11.02
CA ASN A 105 0.50 -5.32 9.64
C ASN A 105 -0.27 -6.22 8.66
N MET A 106 -0.19 -5.89 7.36
CA MET A 106 -0.82 -6.69 6.29
C MET A 106 -0.43 -8.17 6.38
N THR A 107 0.85 -8.49 6.53
CA THR A 107 1.33 -9.88 6.54
C THR A 107 0.66 -10.70 7.64
N THR A 108 0.59 -10.17 8.86
CA THR A 108 -0.07 -10.83 10.00
C THR A 108 -1.57 -11.02 9.75
N LEU A 109 -2.23 -10.00 9.20
CA LEU A 109 -3.65 -10.07 8.83
C LEU A 109 -3.91 -11.10 7.74
N THR A 110 -3.03 -11.18 6.72
CA THR A 110 -3.16 -12.19 5.66
C THR A 110 -2.99 -13.60 6.20
N PHE A 111 -2.03 -13.85 7.10
CA PHE A 111 -1.90 -15.15 7.79
C PHE A 111 -3.14 -15.49 8.64
N HIS A 112 -3.70 -14.50 9.32
CA HIS A 112 -4.90 -14.69 10.13
C HIS A 112 -6.13 -15.03 9.25
N LEU A 113 -6.32 -14.29 8.17
CA LEU A 113 -7.37 -14.56 7.18
C LEU A 113 -7.17 -15.93 6.50
N ALA A 114 -5.93 -16.27 6.11
CA ALA A 114 -5.62 -17.56 5.48
C ALA A 114 -5.98 -18.74 6.37
N ARG A 115 -5.75 -18.64 7.69
CA ARG A 115 -6.17 -19.68 8.66
C ARG A 115 -7.68 -19.84 8.70
N SER A 116 -8.43 -18.73 8.62
CA SER A 116 -9.89 -18.74 8.65
C SER A 116 -10.47 -19.32 7.36
N LEU A 117 -10.04 -18.84 6.20
CA LEU A 117 -10.44 -19.37 4.89
C LEU A 117 -10.00 -20.82 4.71
N GLY A 118 -8.81 -21.17 5.18
CA GLY A 118 -8.25 -22.51 5.10
C GLY A 118 -9.07 -23.58 5.84
N ARG A 119 -9.91 -23.20 6.81
CA ARG A 119 -10.83 -24.16 7.46
C ARG A 119 -11.86 -24.74 6.49
N GLY A 120 -12.27 -23.95 5.48
CA GLY A 120 -13.15 -24.40 4.40
C GLY A 120 -12.46 -25.12 3.25
N CYS A 121 -11.13 -25.06 3.15
CA CYS A 121 -10.36 -25.69 2.08
C CYS A 121 -10.36 -27.22 2.19
N ARG A 122 -10.56 -27.87 1.06
CA ARG A 122 -10.49 -29.31 0.90
C ARG A 122 -9.20 -29.69 0.15
N ARG A 123 -8.83 -30.95 0.24
CA ARG A 123 -7.73 -31.50 -0.58
C ARG A 123 -8.02 -31.23 -2.06
N ASP A 124 -6.98 -30.81 -2.80
CA ASP A 124 -7.02 -30.48 -4.23
C ASP A 124 -7.82 -29.20 -4.60
N ASP A 125 -8.37 -28.44 -3.63
CA ASP A 125 -8.79 -27.07 -3.90
C ASP A 125 -7.57 -26.24 -4.35
N GLU A 126 -7.79 -25.28 -5.23
CA GLU A 126 -6.70 -24.50 -5.81
C GLU A 126 -6.74 -23.05 -5.31
N ILE A 127 -5.57 -22.50 -5.06
CA ILE A 127 -5.35 -21.10 -4.70
C ILE A 127 -4.44 -20.49 -5.76
N LEU A 128 -4.88 -19.41 -6.40
CA LEU A 128 -4.13 -18.72 -7.43
C LEU A 128 -3.42 -17.50 -6.84
N VAL A 129 -2.10 -17.42 -7.02
CA VAL A 129 -1.25 -16.26 -6.68
C VAL A 129 -0.45 -15.85 -7.90
N THR A 130 0.34 -14.76 -7.84
CA THR A 130 1.11 -14.32 -9.00
C THR A 130 2.62 -14.19 -8.71
N GLU A 131 3.45 -14.30 -9.75
CA GLU A 131 4.88 -14.03 -9.65
C GLU A 131 5.20 -12.55 -9.33
N LEU A 132 4.26 -11.62 -9.58
CA LEU A 132 4.43 -10.19 -9.28
C LEU A 132 4.20 -9.83 -7.81
N ASP A 133 3.69 -10.78 -7.01
CA ASP A 133 3.32 -10.53 -5.64
C ASP A 133 4.53 -10.44 -4.70
N HIS A 134 4.37 -9.61 -3.67
CA HIS A 134 5.19 -9.68 -2.48
C HIS A 134 4.94 -11.02 -1.76
N HIS A 135 5.96 -11.64 -1.16
CA HIS A 135 5.82 -12.94 -0.49
C HIS A 135 4.81 -12.95 0.67
N ALA A 136 4.47 -11.79 1.25
CA ALA A 136 3.36 -11.66 2.19
C ALA A 136 1.99 -12.01 1.58
N ASN A 137 1.87 -11.96 0.24
CA ASN A 137 0.68 -12.39 -0.52
C ASN A 137 0.87 -13.75 -1.22
N ILE A 138 1.92 -14.48 -0.92
CA ILE A 138 2.18 -15.84 -1.43
C ILE A 138 2.24 -16.85 -0.28
N GLU A 139 3.09 -16.60 0.72
CA GLU A 139 3.40 -17.58 1.76
C GLU A 139 2.23 -17.93 2.68
N PRO A 140 1.34 -17.00 3.09
CA PRO A 140 0.17 -17.39 3.89
C PRO A 140 -0.73 -18.43 3.19
N TRP A 141 -0.87 -18.29 1.87
CA TRP A 141 -1.66 -19.19 1.03
C TRP A 141 -0.92 -20.51 0.77
N ARG A 142 0.41 -20.46 0.56
CA ARG A 142 1.25 -21.64 0.41
C ARG A 142 1.18 -22.57 1.63
N ARG A 143 0.99 -22.02 2.84
CA ARG A 143 0.83 -22.84 4.05
C ARG A 143 -0.35 -23.81 3.96
N LEU A 144 -1.40 -23.44 3.23
CA LEU A 144 -2.57 -24.29 3.04
C LEU A 144 -2.28 -25.54 2.19
N GLU A 145 -1.19 -25.58 1.39
CA GLU A 145 -0.73 -26.80 0.73
C GLU A 145 -0.38 -27.88 1.76
N ASN A 146 0.43 -27.51 2.76
CA ASN A 146 0.88 -28.44 3.80
C ASN A 146 -0.21 -28.75 4.84
N GLU A 147 -1.02 -27.75 5.19
CA GLU A 147 -2.00 -27.84 6.27
C GLU A 147 -3.32 -28.47 5.82
N ARG A 148 -3.72 -28.30 4.57
CA ARG A 148 -5.02 -28.69 4.02
C ARG A 148 -4.97 -29.55 2.77
N GLY A 149 -3.79 -29.65 2.12
CA GLY A 149 -3.62 -30.34 0.84
C GLY A 149 -4.20 -29.55 -0.33
N ALA A 150 -4.37 -28.24 -0.18
CA ALA A 150 -4.67 -27.35 -1.29
C ALA A 150 -3.50 -27.30 -2.29
N LYS A 151 -3.73 -26.77 -3.47
CA LYS A 151 -2.69 -26.62 -4.51
C LYS A 151 -2.48 -25.14 -4.83
N LEU A 152 -1.27 -24.65 -4.62
CA LEU A 152 -0.91 -23.31 -5.03
C LEU A 152 -0.61 -23.28 -6.53
N ARG A 153 -1.24 -22.36 -7.25
CA ARG A 153 -1.01 -22.07 -8.66
C ARG A 153 -0.41 -20.67 -8.77
N ILE A 154 0.69 -20.55 -9.50
CA ILE A 154 1.41 -19.28 -9.62
C ILE A 154 1.33 -18.79 -11.05
N VAL A 155 0.62 -17.70 -11.27
CA VAL A 155 0.52 -17.03 -12.56
C VAL A 155 1.83 -16.33 -12.88
N LYS A 156 2.32 -16.52 -14.08
CA LYS A 156 3.59 -15.97 -14.55
C LYS A 156 3.48 -14.47 -14.82
N MET A 157 4.61 -13.79 -14.67
CA MET A 157 4.81 -12.47 -15.27
C MET A 157 5.57 -12.60 -16.59
N ILE A 158 5.40 -11.61 -17.47
CA ILE A 158 6.13 -11.46 -18.74
C ILE A 158 7.39 -10.62 -18.44
N PRO A 159 8.60 -11.21 -18.47
CA PRO A 159 9.83 -10.53 -18.04
C PRO A 159 10.14 -9.26 -18.83
N GLU A 160 9.81 -9.23 -20.12
CA GLU A 160 10.09 -8.13 -21.04
C GLU A 160 9.30 -6.88 -20.71
N THR A 161 8.09 -7.05 -20.17
CA THR A 161 7.18 -5.94 -19.87
C THR A 161 6.99 -5.70 -18.38
N GLY A 162 7.33 -6.67 -17.53
CA GLY A 162 7.04 -6.66 -16.11
C GLY A 162 5.55 -6.70 -15.79
N LYS A 163 4.71 -7.17 -16.72
CA LYS A 163 3.25 -7.27 -16.57
C LYS A 163 2.84 -8.71 -16.27
N LEU A 164 1.65 -8.84 -15.67
CA LEU A 164 1.03 -10.15 -15.45
C LEU A 164 0.64 -10.80 -16.78
N ASP A 165 0.90 -12.11 -16.91
CA ASP A 165 0.45 -12.90 -18.06
C ASP A 165 -1.01 -13.31 -17.87
N TRP A 166 -1.93 -12.56 -18.50
CA TRP A 166 -3.36 -12.80 -18.41
C TRP A 166 -3.83 -14.07 -19.12
N ASP A 167 -3.08 -14.58 -20.10
CA ASP A 167 -3.39 -15.85 -20.75
C ASP A 167 -3.04 -17.00 -19.81
N ASP A 168 -1.90 -16.92 -19.11
CA ASP A 168 -1.54 -17.86 -18.06
C ASP A 168 -2.52 -17.81 -16.88
N PHE A 169 -2.95 -16.61 -16.49
CA PHE A 169 -3.98 -16.40 -15.45
C PHE A 169 -5.28 -17.16 -15.81
N SER A 170 -5.78 -16.93 -17.02
CA SER A 170 -7.01 -17.57 -17.51
C SER A 170 -6.86 -19.10 -17.58
N ARG A 171 -5.70 -19.61 -18.01
CA ARG A 171 -5.41 -21.03 -18.13
C ARG A 171 -5.33 -21.75 -16.78
N LEU A 172 -4.81 -21.07 -15.75
CA LEU A 172 -4.64 -21.63 -14.41
C LEU A 172 -5.90 -21.57 -13.55
N LEU A 173 -6.84 -20.70 -13.90
CA LEU A 173 -8.11 -20.56 -13.20
C LEU A 173 -9.04 -21.73 -13.55
N THR A 174 -9.52 -22.47 -12.55
CA THR A 174 -10.36 -23.66 -12.74
C THR A 174 -11.54 -23.67 -11.76
N LYS A 175 -12.51 -24.59 -11.96
CA LYS A 175 -13.63 -24.80 -11.01
C LYS A 175 -13.16 -25.25 -9.62
N ARG A 176 -11.92 -25.66 -9.44
CA ARG A 176 -11.34 -25.97 -8.13
C ARG A 176 -10.71 -24.76 -7.46
N THR A 177 -10.52 -23.67 -8.17
CA THR A 177 -10.02 -22.42 -7.57
C THR A 177 -11.02 -21.91 -6.54
N LYS A 178 -10.56 -21.70 -5.31
CA LYS A 178 -11.33 -21.17 -4.19
C LYS A 178 -10.97 -19.76 -3.84
N LEU A 179 -9.72 -19.39 -4.12
CA LEU A 179 -9.20 -18.06 -3.84
C LEU A 179 -8.24 -17.64 -4.95
N VAL A 180 -8.36 -16.40 -5.36
CA VAL A 180 -7.35 -15.66 -6.12
C VAL A 180 -6.75 -14.61 -5.20
N ALA A 181 -5.44 -14.62 -5.04
CA ALA A 181 -4.71 -13.57 -4.32
C ALA A 181 -3.81 -12.81 -5.31
N VAL A 182 -4.03 -11.51 -5.43
CA VAL A 182 -3.32 -10.65 -6.39
C VAL A 182 -2.90 -9.33 -5.77
N GLY A 183 -1.67 -8.90 -6.04
CA GLY A 183 -1.22 -7.55 -5.69
C GLY A 183 -1.82 -6.50 -6.63
N ALA A 184 -2.39 -5.42 -6.09
CA ALA A 184 -2.87 -4.30 -6.90
C ALA A 184 -1.72 -3.60 -7.62
N ALA A 185 -0.53 -3.57 -6.99
CA ALA A 185 0.70 -3.08 -7.63
C ALA A 185 1.93 -3.86 -7.15
N SER A 186 2.84 -4.14 -8.07
CA SER A 186 4.13 -4.77 -7.76
C SER A 186 5.04 -3.81 -6.99
N ASN A 187 5.42 -4.19 -5.79
CA ASN A 187 6.36 -3.42 -4.98
C ASN A 187 7.80 -3.41 -5.54
N ALA A 188 8.13 -4.34 -6.43
CA ALA A 188 9.43 -4.41 -7.09
C ALA A 188 9.50 -3.55 -8.35
N LEU A 189 8.48 -3.61 -9.22
CA LEU A 189 8.52 -3.05 -10.58
C LEU A 189 7.61 -1.84 -10.77
N GLY A 190 6.69 -1.60 -9.84
CA GLY A 190 5.70 -0.54 -9.96
C GLY A 190 4.52 -0.87 -10.89
N THR A 191 4.47 -2.07 -11.48
CA THR A 191 3.35 -2.52 -12.33
C THR A 191 2.04 -2.46 -11.57
N ILE A 192 1.02 -1.81 -12.12
CA ILE A 192 -0.36 -1.87 -11.63
C ILE A 192 -1.08 -2.99 -12.35
N ASN A 193 -1.76 -3.86 -11.59
CA ASN A 193 -2.57 -4.96 -12.12
C ASN A 193 -4.05 -4.55 -12.21
N ASP A 194 -4.76 -5.11 -13.18
CA ASP A 194 -6.20 -4.95 -13.34
C ASP A 194 -6.95 -5.83 -12.32
N VAL A 195 -7.13 -5.28 -11.12
CA VAL A 195 -7.81 -5.97 -10.00
C VAL A 195 -9.27 -6.31 -10.34
N ARG A 196 -9.97 -5.39 -11.02
CA ARG A 196 -11.36 -5.61 -11.43
C ARG A 196 -11.47 -6.84 -12.34
N ARG A 197 -10.61 -6.92 -13.35
CA ARG A 197 -10.55 -8.09 -14.24
C ARG A 197 -10.26 -9.38 -13.47
N ALA A 198 -9.31 -9.34 -12.54
CA ALA A 198 -9.01 -10.52 -11.70
C ALA A 198 -10.23 -10.94 -10.86
N ALA A 199 -10.97 -9.98 -10.29
CA ALA A 199 -12.18 -10.24 -9.52
C ALA A 199 -13.30 -10.84 -10.39
N GLU A 200 -13.57 -10.26 -11.54
CA GLU A 200 -14.55 -10.77 -12.50
C GLU A 200 -14.25 -12.22 -12.90
N MET A 201 -12.98 -12.51 -13.20
CA MET A 201 -12.53 -13.86 -13.57
C MET A 201 -12.67 -14.83 -12.39
N ALA A 202 -12.29 -14.44 -11.16
CA ALA A 202 -12.44 -15.28 -9.97
C ALA A 202 -13.92 -15.60 -9.70
N HIS A 203 -14.77 -14.58 -9.65
CA HIS A 203 -16.19 -14.73 -9.36
C HIS A 203 -16.95 -15.52 -10.44
N SER A 204 -16.49 -15.50 -11.70
CA SER A 204 -17.09 -16.34 -12.76
C SER A 204 -17.00 -17.84 -12.48
N LEU A 205 -16.16 -18.26 -11.54
CA LEU A 205 -15.94 -19.64 -11.10
C LEU A 205 -16.23 -19.86 -9.62
N ASP A 206 -16.99 -18.94 -8.98
CA ASP A 206 -17.33 -18.95 -7.55
C ASP A 206 -16.08 -18.94 -6.62
N ALA A 207 -14.96 -18.40 -7.09
CA ALA A 207 -13.77 -18.19 -6.28
C ALA A 207 -13.77 -16.80 -5.65
N GLN A 208 -13.29 -16.69 -4.41
CA GLN A 208 -13.08 -15.40 -3.74
C GLN A 208 -11.80 -14.71 -4.23
N ILE A 209 -11.72 -13.39 -4.01
CA ILE A 209 -10.52 -12.62 -4.32
C ILE A 209 -10.00 -11.85 -3.11
N PHE A 210 -8.69 -11.98 -2.85
CA PHE A 210 -7.92 -11.20 -1.90
C PHE A 210 -6.94 -10.27 -2.65
N VAL A 211 -6.90 -9.01 -2.26
CA VAL A 211 -6.05 -7.99 -2.89
C VAL A 211 -4.99 -7.47 -1.91
N ASP A 212 -3.72 -7.60 -2.27
CA ASP A 212 -2.63 -6.88 -1.61
C ASP A 212 -2.53 -5.47 -2.19
N ALA A 213 -2.98 -4.47 -1.45
CA ALA A 213 -2.93 -3.07 -1.85
C ALA A 213 -1.81 -2.27 -1.15
N VAL A 214 -0.86 -2.94 -0.49
CA VAL A 214 0.20 -2.28 0.30
C VAL A 214 1.00 -1.29 -0.52
N HIS A 215 1.41 -1.66 -1.73
CA HIS A 215 2.19 -0.78 -2.61
C HIS A 215 1.33 0.16 -3.45
N TYR A 216 0.05 -0.14 -3.58
CA TYR A 216 -0.92 0.67 -4.33
C TYR A 216 -1.42 1.87 -3.50
N ALA A 217 -1.74 1.64 -2.24
CA ALA A 217 -2.40 2.57 -1.34
C ALA A 217 -1.76 3.98 -1.21
N PRO A 218 -0.42 4.17 -1.24
CA PRO A 218 0.18 5.51 -1.18
C PRO A 218 0.12 6.29 -2.51
N HIS A 219 -0.24 5.64 -3.62
CA HIS A 219 -0.10 6.19 -4.97
C HIS A 219 -1.42 6.41 -5.68
N GLU A 220 -2.40 5.54 -5.45
CA GLU A 220 -3.68 5.52 -6.13
C GLU A 220 -4.82 5.33 -5.12
N LEU A 221 -5.95 6.01 -5.36
CA LEU A 221 -7.10 5.93 -4.47
C LEU A 221 -7.86 4.61 -4.69
N ILE A 222 -7.99 3.82 -3.63
CA ILE A 222 -8.66 2.53 -3.66
C ILE A 222 -10.19 2.70 -3.69
N ASP A 223 -10.87 1.86 -4.47
CA ASP A 223 -12.32 1.70 -4.48
C ASP A 223 -12.66 0.21 -4.47
N VAL A 224 -12.93 -0.32 -3.27
CA VAL A 224 -13.20 -1.77 -3.10
C VAL A 224 -14.50 -2.21 -3.77
N HIS A 225 -15.48 -1.30 -3.92
CA HIS A 225 -16.73 -1.60 -4.61
C HIS A 225 -16.55 -1.63 -6.14
N ASP A 226 -15.74 -0.70 -6.68
CA ASP A 226 -15.40 -0.69 -8.10
C ASP A 226 -14.58 -1.92 -8.50
N TRP A 227 -13.66 -2.34 -7.64
CA TRP A 227 -12.89 -3.56 -7.82
C TRP A 227 -13.70 -4.83 -7.57
N ASN A 228 -14.81 -4.73 -6.87
CA ASN A 228 -15.64 -5.86 -6.47
C ASN A 228 -14.81 -6.96 -5.77
N CYS A 229 -13.84 -6.58 -4.95
CA CYS A 229 -13.01 -7.54 -4.23
C CYS A 229 -13.70 -8.00 -2.92
N ASP A 230 -13.39 -9.23 -2.49
CA ASP A 230 -13.96 -9.80 -1.27
C ASP A 230 -13.15 -9.38 -0.03
N PHE A 231 -11.83 -9.32 -0.19
CA PHE A 231 -10.87 -8.91 0.83
C PHE A 231 -9.77 -8.04 0.22
N LEU A 232 -9.27 -7.10 1.03
CA LEU A 232 -8.11 -6.29 0.67
C LEU A 232 -7.29 -6.00 1.93
N ALA A 233 -5.97 -6.00 1.83
CA ALA A 233 -5.14 -5.58 2.94
C ALA A 233 -4.08 -4.55 2.52
N CYS A 234 -3.78 -3.62 3.45
CA CYS A 234 -2.71 -2.66 3.34
C CYS A 234 -2.04 -2.41 4.70
N SER A 235 -0.99 -1.60 4.73
CA SER A 235 -0.25 -1.23 5.95
C SER A 235 0.03 0.27 5.95
N ALA A 236 -0.33 0.95 7.05
CA ALA A 236 -0.31 2.41 7.11
C ALA A 236 1.09 3.02 6.93
N TYR A 237 2.16 2.32 7.34
CA TYR A 237 3.53 2.81 7.15
C TYR A 237 3.97 2.98 5.68
N LYS A 238 3.16 2.50 4.72
CA LYS A 238 3.36 2.75 3.29
C LYS A 238 2.69 4.04 2.83
N PHE A 239 1.59 4.43 3.47
CA PHE A 239 0.87 5.67 3.17
C PHE A 239 0.98 6.70 4.31
N TYR A 240 2.23 6.95 4.73
CA TYR A 240 2.63 8.02 5.67
C TYR A 240 2.21 7.81 7.13
N GLY A 241 1.69 6.63 7.49
CA GLY A 241 1.22 6.28 8.82
C GLY A 241 2.23 5.46 9.66
N PRO A 242 1.82 5.02 10.86
CA PRO A 242 2.59 4.12 11.70
C PRO A 242 2.52 2.66 11.21
N HIS A 243 3.24 1.77 11.90
CA HIS A 243 3.22 0.33 11.63
C HIS A 243 1.92 -0.29 12.17
N ILE A 244 0.87 -0.19 11.39
CA ILE A 244 -0.46 -0.80 11.62
C ILE A 244 -0.97 -1.41 10.32
N GLY A 245 -1.63 -2.56 10.40
CA GLY A 245 -2.29 -3.22 9.29
C GLY A 245 -3.78 -2.90 9.24
N ILE A 246 -4.31 -2.79 8.03
CA ILE A 246 -5.72 -2.62 7.75
C ILE A 246 -6.15 -3.76 6.81
N LEU A 247 -7.20 -4.49 7.18
CA LEU A 247 -7.86 -5.47 6.34
C LEU A 247 -9.29 -4.99 6.09
N TYR A 248 -9.65 -4.85 4.83
CA TYR A 248 -11.02 -4.79 4.37
C TYR A 248 -11.53 -6.20 4.12
N GLY A 249 -12.74 -6.50 4.51
CA GLY A 249 -13.47 -7.67 4.10
C GLY A 249 -14.95 -7.34 3.98
N ARG A 250 -15.63 -7.87 2.96
CA ARG A 250 -17.08 -7.72 2.85
C ARG A 250 -17.72 -8.16 4.15
N HIS A 251 -18.68 -7.37 4.64
CA HIS A 251 -19.30 -7.59 5.96
C HIS A 251 -19.88 -8.99 6.13
N ASP A 252 -20.58 -9.50 5.12
CA ASP A 252 -21.18 -10.84 5.10
C ASP A 252 -20.13 -11.95 5.23
N LEU A 253 -18.98 -11.78 4.59
CA LEU A 253 -17.84 -12.71 4.67
C LEU A 253 -17.17 -12.63 6.04
N LEU A 254 -16.86 -11.44 6.53
CA LEU A 254 -16.30 -11.28 7.87
C LEU A 254 -17.20 -11.86 8.95
N ALA A 255 -18.50 -11.65 8.85
CA ALA A 255 -19.49 -12.17 9.81
C ALA A 255 -19.62 -13.70 9.77
N SER A 256 -19.38 -14.35 8.62
CA SER A 256 -19.54 -15.81 8.45
C SER A 256 -18.27 -16.59 8.70
N LEU A 257 -17.07 -15.98 8.56
CA LEU A 257 -15.80 -16.68 8.73
C LEU A 257 -15.55 -17.05 10.18
N ASP A 258 -15.03 -18.28 10.36
CA ASP A 258 -14.59 -18.78 11.68
C ASP A 258 -13.15 -18.32 11.96
N PHE A 259 -13.03 -17.11 12.52
CA PHE A 259 -11.73 -16.60 12.95
C PHE A 259 -11.24 -17.25 14.25
N PRO A 260 -9.94 -17.55 14.36
CA PRO A 260 -9.35 -17.93 15.64
C PRO A 260 -9.44 -16.75 16.62
N LYS A 261 -10.31 -16.84 17.61
CA LYS A 261 -10.52 -15.80 18.63
C LYS A 261 -10.71 -16.38 20.02
N LEU A 262 -10.61 -15.52 21.03
CA LEU A 262 -10.91 -15.89 22.41
C LEU A 262 -12.44 -16.06 22.57
N ILE A 263 -12.87 -17.00 23.41
CA ILE A 263 -14.31 -17.23 23.66
C ILE A 263 -15.05 -15.94 24.09
N PRO A 264 -14.51 -15.09 25.00
CA PRO A 264 -15.18 -13.86 25.41
C PRO A 264 -15.09 -12.71 24.39
N ALA A 265 -14.32 -12.85 23.29
CA ALA A 265 -14.24 -11.81 22.26
C ALA A 265 -15.55 -11.72 21.47
N PRO A 266 -15.94 -10.53 20.96
CA PRO A 266 -17.17 -10.33 20.21
C PRO A 266 -17.34 -11.30 19.04
N ASP A 267 -18.57 -11.65 18.74
CA ASP A 267 -18.93 -12.44 17.55
C ASP A 267 -19.33 -11.57 16.36
N SER A 268 -19.49 -10.26 16.58
CA SER A 268 -19.77 -9.27 15.55
C SER A 268 -18.54 -8.92 14.72
N ALA A 269 -18.74 -8.65 13.43
CA ALA A 269 -17.72 -8.02 12.60
C ALA A 269 -17.71 -6.50 12.88
N PRO A 270 -16.53 -5.86 12.88
CA PRO A 270 -15.21 -6.39 12.51
C PRO A 270 -14.44 -7.05 13.66
N GLU A 271 -14.81 -6.84 14.91
CA GLU A 271 -14.05 -7.22 16.13
C GLU A 271 -13.76 -8.72 16.20
N ARG A 272 -14.65 -9.57 15.66
CA ARG A 272 -14.41 -11.02 15.61
C ARG A 272 -13.15 -11.42 14.84
N ALA A 273 -12.66 -10.56 13.94
CA ALA A 273 -11.45 -10.76 13.17
C ALA A 273 -10.20 -10.12 13.83
N GLU A 274 -10.39 -9.40 14.94
CA GLU A 274 -9.31 -8.76 15.69
C GLU A 274 -8.92 -9.62 16.90
N THR A 275 -7.62 -9.85 17.06
CA THR A 275 -7.09 -10.68 18.14
C THR A 275 -6.45 -9.84 19.23
N GLY A 276 -7.03 -9.90 20.44
CA GLY A 276 -6.52 -9.19 21.62
C GLY A 276 -6.69 -7.67 21.56
N THR A 277 -6.16 -6.98 22.55
CA THR A 277 -6.12 -5.52 22.60
C THR A 277 -5.30 -4.97 21.44
N GLN A 278 -5.89 -4.06 20.70
CA GLN A 278 -5.26 -3.47 19.52
C GLN A 278 -4.24 -2.37 19.88
N ASN A 279 -3.41 -1.99 18.92
CA ASN A 279 -2.50 -0.85 19.03
C ASN A 279 -3.31 0.46 18.81
N HIS A 280 -3.90 0.99 19.87
CA HIS A 280 -4.85 2.12 19.80
C HIS A 280 -4.18 3.40 19.29
N GLU A 281 -2.96 3.72 19.77
CA GLU A 281 -2.17 4.86 19.27
C GLU A 281 -1.81 4.71 17.80
N GLY A 282 -1.50 3.48 17.35
CA GLY A 282 -1.26 3.18 15.94
C GLY A 282 -2.51 3.34 15.08
N ILE A 283 -3.68 2.97 15.60
CA ILE A 283 -4.97 3.18 14.93
C ILE A 283 -5.27 4.66 14.77
N ALA A 284 -5.09 5.47 15.84
CA ALA A 284 -5.23 6.93 15.79
C ALA A 284 -4.25 7.54 14.76
N GLY A 285 -2.99 7.09 14.75
CA GLY A 285 -1.98 7.51 13.78
C GLY A 285 -2.31 7.13 12.33
N ALA A 286 -2.89 5.94 12.10
CA ALA A 286 -3.30 5.51 10.76
C ALA A 286 -4.45 6.38 10.22
N ALA A 287 -5.41 6.75 11.06
CA ALA A 287 -6.47 7.70 10.71
C ALA A 287 -5.89 9.09 10.39
N ALA A 288 -4.96 9.59 11.21
CA ALA A 288 -4.30 10.86 10.98
C ALA A 288 -3.51 10.89 9.65
N ALA A 289 -2.94 9.75 9.22
CA ALA A 289 -2.28 9.65 7.92
C ALA A 289 -3.26 9.80 6.74
N VAL A 290 -4.45 9.23 6.85
CA VAL A 290 -5.51 9.43 5.85
C VAL A 290 -6.03 10.86 5.86
N ASP A 291 -6.21 11.47 7.04
CA ASP A 291 -6.61 12.88 7.14
C ASP A 291 -5.52 13.82 6.60
N PHE A 292 -4.25 13.51 6.80
CA PHE A 292 -3.14 14.22 6.14
C PHE A 292 -3.26 14.13 4.61
N LEU A 293 -3.46 12.93 4.05
CA LEU A 293 -3.67 12.77 2.60
C LEU A 293 -4.89 13.57 2.12
N ALA A 294 -5.99 13.52 2.85
CA ALA A 294 -7.19 14.30 2.51
C ALA A 294 -6.94 15.82 2.57
N SER A 295 -6.03 16.28 3.45
CA SER A 295 -5.68 17.71 3.56
C SER A 295 -4.92 18.25 2.34
N LEU A 296 -4.35 17.39 1.51
CA LEU A 296 -3.65 17.77 0.28
C LEU A 296 -4.62 18.16 -0.85
N GLY A 297 -5.89 17.78 -0.76
CA GLY A 297 -6.90 18.03 -1.78
C GLY A 297 -8.08 18.87 -1.25
N ALA A 298 -8.89 19.38 -2.18
CA ALA A 298 -10.09 20.14 -1.89
C ALA A 298 -11.36 19.30 -2.07
N GLY A 299 -12.40 19.56 -1.26
CA GLY A 299 -13.69 18.88 -1.32
C GLY A 299 -14.52 19.09 -0.07
N SER A 300 -15.81 18.76 -0.13
CA SER A 300 -16.75 18.89 0.98
C SER A 300 -16.70 17.69 1.93
N THR A 301 -16.42 16.51 1.39
CA THR A 301 -16.28 15.26 2.14
C THR A 301 -14.81 14.82 2.18
N ARG A 302 -14.46 13.91 3.12
CA ARG A 302 -13.12 13.32 3.14
C ARG A 302 -12.82 12.60 1.82
N ARG A 303 -13.77 11.82 1.30
CA ARG A 303 -13.58 11.06 0.06
C ARG A 303 -13.34 11.98 -1.15
N GLU A 304 -14.05 13.10 -1.27
CA GLU A 304 -13.79 14.09 -2.33
C GLU A 304 -12.41 14.72 -2.21
N ARG A 305 -11.99 15.06 -0.99
CA ARG A 305 -10.63 15.58 -0.75
C ARG A 305 -9.55 14.56 -1.10
N LEU A 306 -9.73 13.30 -0.70
CA LEU A 306 -8.83 12.21 -1.09
C LEU A 306 -8.76 12.06 -2.61
N HIS A 307 -9.89 12.10 -3.31
CA HIS A 307 -9.92 12.01 -4.77
C HIS A 307 -9.10 13.13 -5.42
N ALA A 308 -9.31 14.38 -4.99
CA ALA A 308 -8.56 15.54 -5.49
C ALA A 308 -7.06 15.44 -5.16
N ALA A 309 -6.70 14.97 -3.94
CA ALA A 309 -5.32 14.77 -3.52
C ALA A 309 -4.61 13.70 -4.38
N PHE A 310 -5.24 12.54 -4.57
CA PHE A 310 -4.64 11.44 -5.33
C PHE A 310 -4.50 11.77 -6.81
N GLN A 311 -5.43 12.52 -7.39
CA GLN A 311 -5.27 13.01 -8.77
C GLN A 311 -3.98 13.84 -8.93
N GLN A 312 -3.71 14.77 -8.00
CA GLN A 312 -2.48 15.56 -8.04
C GLN A 312 -1.22 14.74 -7.78
N LEU A 313 -1.28 13.84 -6.77
CA LEU A 313 -0.15 12.97 -6.44
C LEU A 313 0.19 12.08 -7.63
N HIS A 314 -0.81 11.58 -8.37
CA HIS A 314 -0.64 10.83 -9.60
C HIS A 314 0.05 11.68 -10.69
N GLU A 315 -0.47 12.86 -11.01
CA GLU A 315 0.12 13.76 -12.00
C GLU A 315 1.58 14.12 -11.70
N ARG A 316 1.89 14.38 -10.43
CA ARG A 316 3.27 14.65 -9.97
C ARG A 316 4.15 13.41 -10.02
N GLY A 317 3.63 12.28 -9.58
CA GLY A 317 4.32 10.99 -9.63
C GLY A 317 4.69 10.62 -11.06
N ASP A 318 3.79 10.83 -12.01
CA ASP A 318 4.01 10.60 -13.44
C ASP A 318 5.12 11.49 -14.01
N ALA A 319 5.15 12.76 -13.62
CA ALA A 319 6.20 13.68 -14.07
C ALA A 319 7.58 13.23 -13.55
N LEU A 320 7.67 12.89 -12.25
CA LEU A 320 8.91 12.43 -11.62
C LEU A 320 9.39 11.09 -12.20
N ILE A 321 8.47 10.15 -12.43
CA ILE A 321 8.83 8.84 -13.00
C ILE A 321 9.31 8.95 -14.45
N LYS A 322 8.70 9.85 -15.25
CA LYS A 322 9.15 10.14 -16.62
C LYS A 322 10.57 10.72 -16.63
N GLN A 323 10.84 11.69 -15.74
CA GLN A 323 12.19 12.29 -15.59
C GLN A 323 13.20 11.21 -15.19
N LEU A 324 12.92 10.43 -14.15
CA LEU A 324 13.81 9.39 -13.62
C LEU A 324 14.04 8.28 -14.65
N TRP A 325 12.98 7.77 -15.28
CA TRP A 325 13.08 6.71 -16.29
C TRP A 325 13.93 7.15 -17.50
N ASN A 326 13.63 8.33 -18.05
CA ASN A 326 14.36 8.82 -19.22
C ASN A 326 15.83 9.10 -18.88
N GLY A 327 16.11 9.72 -17.73
CA GLY A 327 17.47 9.98 -17.30
C GLY A 327 18.30 8.72 -17.02
N LEU A 328 17.68 7.68 -16.45
CA LEU A 328 18.34 6.37 -16.24
C LEU A 328 18.58 5.64 -17.57
N ARG A 329 17.64 5.70 -18.51
CA ARG A 329 17.77 5.07 -19.83
C ARG A 329 18.93 5.61 -20.68
N GLU A 330 19.30 6.88 -20.46
CA GLU A 330 20.46 7.52 -21.14
C GLU A 330 21.81 7.03 -20.60
N ILE A 331 21.85 6.37 -19.46
CA ILE A 331 23.10 5.87 -18.85
C ILE A 331 23.36 4.47 -19.42
N GLN A 332 24.38 4.33 -20.28
CA GLN A 332 24.68 3.10 -21.03
C GLN A 332 24.78 1.82 -20.19
N ARG A 333 25.28 1.95 -18.93
CA ARG A 333 25.46 0.82 -17.99
C ARG A 333 24.20 0.45 -17.21
N VAL A 334 23.09 1.20 -17.37
CA VAL A 334 21.85 0.97 -16.65
C VAL A 334 20.90 0.11 -17.47
N ARG A 335 20.38 -0.93 -16.84
CA ARG A 335 19.24 -1.69 -17.36
C ARG A 335 18.02 -1.46 -16.47
N LEU A 336 16.91 -1.06 -17.10
CA LEU A 336 15.62 -0.83 -16.44
C LEU A 336 14.74 -2.07 -16.48
N TYR A 337 13.89 -2.23 -15.46
CA TYR A 337 12.94 -3.33 -15.35
C TYR A 337 11.53 -2.80 -15.06
N GLY A 338 10.52 -3.53 -15.53
CA GLY A 338 9.12 -3.19 -15.37
C GLY A 338 8.55 -2.34 -16.52
N PRO A 339 7.29 -1.89 -16.41
CA PRO A 339 6.61 -1.18 -17.48
C PRO A 339 7.22 0.21 -17.72
N PRO A 340 7.17 0.74 -18.95
CA PRO A 340 7.62 2.10 -19.27
C PRO A 340 6.70 3.16 -18.61
N PRO A 341 7.11 4.45 -18.57
CA PRO A 341 6.41 5.50 -17.84
C PRO A 341 5.07 5.94 -18.45
N ASP A 342 4.76 5.51 -19.66
CA ASP A 342 3.46 5.70 -20.33
C ASP A 342 2.44 4.59 -20.04
N ALA A 343 2.87 3.51 -19.37
CA ALA A 343 1.97 2.47 -18.88
C ALA A 343 1.41 2.82 -17.49
N GLN A 344 0.29 2.21 -17.12
CA GLN A 344 -0.21 2.29 -15.74
C GLN A 344 0.81 1.70 -14.77
N ARG A 345 1.32 2.55 -13.87
CA ARG A 345 2.32 2.17 -12.89
C ARG A 345 2.35 3.12 -11.69
N THR A 346 2.89 2.65 -10.58
CA THR A 346 3.28 3.50 -9.45
C THR A 346 4.61 4.22 -9.77
N PRO A 347 4.94 5.33 -9.11
CA PRO A 347 6.20 6.05 -9.32
C PRO A 347 7.41 5.32 -8.70
N THR A 348 7.59 4.04 -9.06
CA THR A 348 8.63 3.13 -8.55
C THR A 348 9.40 2.53 -9.72
N ILE A 349 10.73 2.64 -9.74
CA ILE A 349 11.61 2.08 -10.76
C ILE A 349 12.55 1.05 -10.15
N ALA A 350 12.77 -0.05 -10.87
CA ALA A 350 13.81 -1.03 -10.59
C ALA A 350 14.86 -1.03 -11.71
N PHE A 351 16.13 -1.11 -11.32
CA PHE A 351 17.24 -1.10 -12.28
C PHE A 351 18.47 -1.85 -11.76
N THR A 352 19.39 -2.16 -12.67
CA THR A 352 20.76 -2.61 -12.37
C THR A 352 21.77 -1.70 -13.03
N VAL A 353 22.99 -1.68 -12.51
CA VAL A 353 24.15 -1.00 -13.11
C VAL A 353 25.19 -2.07 -13.45
N GLU A 354 25.59 -2.17 -14.72
CA GLU A 354 26.54 -3.18 -15.18
C GLU A 354 27.85 -3.12 -14.41
N GLY A 355 28.30 -4.28 -13.90
CA GLY A 355 29.55 -4.40 -13.16
C GLY A 355 29.50 -3.88 -11.72
N VAL A 356 28.33 -3.42 -11.20
CA VAL A 356 28.17 -2.96 -9.82
C VAL A 356 27.00 -3.65 -9.17
N SER A 357 27.20 -4.30 -8.01
CA SER A 357 26.09 -4.95 -7.29
C SER A 357 25.07 -3.94 -6.80
N SER A 358 23.80 -4.38 -6.66
CA SER A 358 22.71 -3.52 -6.14
C SER A 358 23.04 -2.92 -4.77
N THR A 359 23.73 -3.69 -3.92
CA THR A 359 24.20 -3.24 -2.61
C THR A 359 25.24 -2.11 -2.71
N GLU A 360 26.21 -2.25 -3.61
CA GLU A 360 27.25 -1.23 -3.79
C GLU A 360 26.70 0.05 -4.44
N VAL A 361 25.73 -0.09 -5.37
CA VAL A 361 25.01 1.07 -5.89
C VAL A 361 24.33 1.83 -4.74
N ALA A 362 23.57 1.12 -3.89
CA ALA A 362 22.87 1.75 -2.78
C ALA A 362 23.82 2.41 -1.77
N LYS A 363 24.96 1.78 -1.44
CA LYS A 363 25.97 2.38 -0.54
C LYS A 363 26.59 3.67 -1.12
N LYS A 364 26.95 3.66 -2.40
CA LYS A 364 27.56 4.82 -3.07
C LYS A 364 26.57 5.99 -3.19
N LEU A 365 25.31 5.70 -3.48
CA LEU A 365 24.24 6.71 -3.49
C LEU A 365 23.96 7.24 -2.08
N ALA A 366 23.92 6.39 -1.07
CA ALA A 366 23.74 6.80 0.32
C ALA A 366 24.84 7.74 0.79
N ALA A 367 26.09 7.51 0.40
CA ALA A 367 27.23 8.41 0.70
C ALA A 367 27.02 9.83 0.12
N GLN A 368 26.19 9.98 -0.92
CA GLN A 368 25.81 11.26 -1.54
C GLN A 368 24.46 11.79 -1.01
N GLY A 369 23.92 11.19 0.05
CA GLY A 369 22.63 11.57 0.63
C GLY A 369 21.41 11.12 -0.20
N VAL A 370 21.54 10.12 -1.08
CA VAL A 370 20.45 9.57 -1.87
C VAL A 370 20.15 8.15 -1.38
N PHE A 371 18.99 7.97 -0.73
CA PHE A 371 18.61 6.69 -0.12
C PHE A 371 17.67 5.90 -1.02
N VAL A 372 18.14 4.73 -1.47
CA VAL A 372 17.41 3.77 -2.31
C VAL A 372 17.36 2.40 -1.65
N SER A 373 16.38 1.58 -2.00
CA SER A 373 16.35 0.18 -1.58
C SER A 373 17.15 -0.70 -2.54
N HIS A 374 17.63 -1.87 -2.06
CA HIS A 374 18.32 -2.86 -2.89
C HIS A 374 17.99 -4.28 -2.43
N GLY A 375 18.17 -5.27 -3.32
CA GLY A 375 17.92 -6.69 -3.04
C GLY A 375 16.67 -7.23 -3.71
N ASP A 376 15.98 -8.17 -3.06
CA ASP A 376 14.80 -8.86 -3.60
C ASP A 376 13.46 -8.23 -3.20
N PHE A 377 13.44 -7.35 -2.20
CA PHE A 377 12.26 -6.62 -1.70
C PHE A 377 11.13 -7.54 -1.23
N TYR A 378 11.42 -8.78 -0.81
CA TYR A 378 10.43 -9.84 -0.60
C TYR A 378 9.55 -10.12 -1.84
N ALA A 379 10.06 -9.85 -3.03
CA ALA A 379 9.48 -10.20 -4.33
C ALA A 379 10.42 -11.19 -5.06
N LEU A 380 10.84 -12.24 -4.36
CA LEU A 380 11.84 -13.20 -4.83
C LEU A 380 11.46 -13.81 -6.19
N THR A 381 10.20 -14.15 -6.40
CA THR A 381 9.66 -14.67 -7.66
C THR A 381 9.93 -13.74 -8.85
N VAL A 382 9.79 -12.40 -8.64
CA VAL A 382 10.14 -11.39 -9.65
C VAL A 382 11.64 -11.42 -9.97
N ILE A 383 12.47 -11.44 -8.91
CA ILE A 383 13.93 -11.39 -9.05
C ILE A 383 14.45 -12.64 -9.78
N GLU A 384 13.94 -13.81 -9.43
CA GLU A 384 14.25 -15.08 -10.08
C GLU A 384 13.81 -15.08 -11.56
N ARG A 385 12.57 -14.62 -11.82
CA ARG A 385 12.01 -14.55 -13.17
C ARG A 385 12.79 -13.62 -14.09
N LEU A 386 13.37 -12.53 -13.54
CA LEU A 386 14.22 -11.59 -14.26
C LEU A 386 15.69 -12.07 -14.38
N GLY A 387 16.05 -13.19 -13.76
CA GLY A 387 17.43 -13.71 -13.74
C GLY A 387 18.41 -12.85 -12.94
N GLN A 388 17.90 -12.15 -11.91
CA GLN A 388 18.71 -11.23 -11.08
C GLN A 388 19.06 -11.81 -9.69
N ALA A 389 18.70 -13.07 -9.41
CA ALA A 389 19.15 -13.73 -8.19
C ALA A 389 20.65 -14.12 -8.30
N PRO A 390 21.41 -14.06 -7.19
CA PRO A 390 21.02 -13.63 -5.85
C PRO A 390 21.19 -12.12 -5.57
N HIS A 391 21.65 -11.33 -6.55
CA HIS A 391 22.09 -9.95 -6.32
C HIS A 391 20.94 -8.94 -6.21
N GLY A 392 19.74 -9.29 -6.70
CA GLY A 392 18.58 -8.42 -6.69
C GLY A 392 18.72 -7.17 -7.56
N LEU A 393 17.86 -6.20 -7.31
CA LEU A 393 17.79 -4.94 -8.05
C LEU A 393 18.05 -3.75 -7.12
N VAL A 394 18.34 -2.59 -7.70
CA VAL A 394 18.17 -1.29 -7.04
C VAL A 394 16.75 -0.84 -7.30
N ARG A 395 16.07 -0.34 -6.27
CA ARG A 395 14.71 0.19 -6.39
C ARG A 395 14.64 1.61 -5.85
N ALA A 396 14.15 2.52 -6.67
CA ALA A 396 13.87 3.90 -6.31
C ALA A 396 12.37 4.18 -6.50
N GLY A 397 11.72 4.75 -5.50
CA GLY A 397 10.31 5.14 -5.54
C GLY A 397 10.10 6.55 -5.03
N CYS A 398 9.31 7.33 -5.74
CA CYS A 398 8.94 8.69 -5.34
C CYS A 398 7.75 8.65 -4.38
N ALA A 399 7.72 9.57 -3.43
CA ALA A 399 6.64 9.80 -2.48
C ALA A 399 6.06 11.20 -2.67
N CYS A 400 5.01 11.56 -1.92
CA CYS A 400 4.36 12.87 -2.03
C CYS A 400 5.32 14.05 -1.79
N TYR A 401 6.44 13.84 -1.11
CA TYR A 401 7.45 14.84 -0.78
C TYR A 401 8.68 14.83 -1.71
N THR A 402 8.75 13.95 -2.72
CA THR A 402 9.88 13.89 -3.65
C THR A 402 9.86 15.08 -4.61
N THR A 403 11.04 15.67 -4.90
CA THR A 403 11.19 16.78 -5.85
C THR A 403 11.95 16.38 -7.11
N ALA A 404 11.82 17.20 -8.17
CA ALA A 404 12.57 17.02 -9.41
C ALA A 404 14.08 17.13 -9.20
N GLU A 405 14.53 18.04 -8.34
CA GLU A 405 15.96 18.21 -7.98
C GLU A 405 16.52 16.98 -7.26
N GLU A 406 15.71 16.31 -6.43
CA GLU A 406 16.11 15.05 -5.81
C GLU A 406 16.26 13.93 -6.85
N VAL A 407 15.39 13.89 -7.88
CA VAL A 407 15.56 13.00 -9.03
C VAL A 407 16.85 13.28 -9.79
N ASP A 408 17.17 14.55 -10.05
CA ASP A 408 18.43 14.93 -10.71
C ASP A 408 19.66 14.50 -9.89
N ARG A 409 19.60 14.60 -8.56
CA ARG A 409 20.66 14.10 -7.66
C ARG A 409 20.83 12.58 -7.76
N LEU A 410 19.75 11.83 -7.81
CA LEU A 410 19.79 10.37 -8.01
C LEU A 410 20.44 10.05 -9.36
N LEU A 411 20.02 10.72 -10.44
CA LEU A 411 20.59 10.53 -11.78
C LEU A 411 22.08 10.85 -11.82
N ALA A 412 22.50 11.96 -11.21
CA ALA A 412 23.91 12.35 -11.11
C ALA A 412 24.72 11.29 -10.33
N GLY A 413 24.19 10.80 -9.22
CA GLY A 413 24.80 9.74 -8.42
C GLY A 413 24.98 8.45 -9.21
N VAL A 414 23.98 8.02 -9.99
CA VAL A 414 24.08 6.81 -10.83
C VAL A 414 25.08 7.01 -11.98
N ARG A 415 25.16 8.20 -12.59
CA ARG A 415 26.18 8.49 -13.64
C ARG A 415 27.61 8.43 -13.11
N SER A 416 27.82 8.67 -11.83
CA SER A 416 29.16 8.66 -11.19
C SER A 416 29.64 7.25 -10.81
N LEU A 417 28.83 6.22 -11.00
CA LEU A 417 29.17 4.82 -10.66
C LEU A 417 30.06 4.18 -11.74
#